data_7db4e7582281b4707ea2fda0d3bc9dce
#
_entry.id   7db4e7582281b4707ea2fda0d3bc9dce
#
_cell.length_a   1.000
_cell.length_b   1.000
_cell.length_c   1.000
_cell.angle_alpha   90.00
_cell.angle_beta   90.00
_cell.angle_gamma   90.00
#
_symmetry.space_group_name_H-M   'P 1'
#
loop_
_entity.id
_entity.type
_entity.pdbx_description
1 polymer ?
#
loop_
_entity_poly.entity_id
_entity_poly.type
_entity_poly.pdbx_seq_one_letter_code
_entity_poly.pdbx_strand_id
1 'polypeptide(L)'
;MQLRKTRYQINPKTLAMERVEMGFRYWLRRSGWYLIGGFCIGIVFFLVFFYFFPSPRESQLQQQNRNLEAQLQVLNSQVDQMQIVMKDFEQRDENLYRVLFGAEPIPLSVRTGANRRIAYYDSIARMTNSQLASDLTMKVDLLAKETYIQAKSYDELLELAKTQEVRMENLPAIQPVLNKDLKRTASGYGMRIDPVYHVRRFHAGMDFSAPVGTDVFATGNAKVVFTGWKQGYGNTVELDHGFGYTTVYAHLYKIIVRKGQNVKRGDVIALVGNTGKSTGPHLHYEVRYQDKPLDPRNFYFYDLTPEQYDQMIQLSNNFGHMLD
;
A
#
# COMPACT_ATOMS: atom_id res chain seq x y z
N MET A 1 -80.14 23.99 19.62
CA MET A 1 -80.55 25.24 20.31
C MET A 1 -79.35 25.80 21.06
N GLN A 2 -78.58 26.74 20.49
CA GLN A 2 -77.43 27.34 21.09
C GLN A 2 -77.90 28.48 22.02
N LEU A 3 -77.69 28.33 23.34
CA LEU A 3 -77.86 29.37 24.33
C LEU A 3 -76.91 30.53 24.08
N ARG A 4 -77.33 31.64 23.48
CA ARG A 4 -76.58 32.88 23.36
C ARG A 4 -76.35 33.40 24.76
N LYS A 5 -75.10 33.26 25.27
CA LYS A 5 -74.68 33.89 26.51
C LYS A 5 -74.72 35.42 26.39
N THR A 6 -75.74 36.02 26.94
CA THR A 6 -75.89 37.48 27.08
C THR A 6 -75.04 37.96 28.27
N ARG A 7 -74.19 38.95 28.03
CA ARG A 7 -73.42 39.61 29.08
C ARG A 7 -74.15 40.89 29.47
N TYR A 8 -74.26 41.15 30.78
CA TYR A 8 -74.86 42.36 31.36
C TYR A 8 -73.73 43.15 32.01
N GLN A 9 -73.74 44.49 31.90
CA GLN A 9 -72.85 45.42 32.54
C GLN A 9 -73.70 46.41 33.35
N ILE A 10 -73.27 46.73 34.56
CA ILE A 10 -73.95 47.73 35.39
C ILE A 10 -73.56 49.11 34.88
N ASN A 11 -74.51 49.88 34.47
CA ASN A 11 -74.34 51.28 34.08
C ASN A 11 -74.02 52.09 35.34
N PRO A 12 -72.84 52.71 35.46
CA PRO A 12 -72.41 53.40 36.69
C PRO A 12 -73.28 54.64 37.01
N LYS A 13 -74.06 55.16 36.09
CA LYS A 13 -74.92 56.31 36.26
C LYS A 13 -76.34 55.96 36.69
N THR A 14 -76.84 54.83 36.25
CA THR A 14 -78.25 54.40 36.47
C THR A 14 -78.35 53.18 37.42
N LEU A 15 -77.24 52.56 37.78
CA LEU A 15 -77.13 51.31 38.56
C LEU A 15 -78.01 50.15 38.02
N ALA A 16 -78.56 50.29 36.79
CA ALA A 16 -79.33 49.24 36.13
C ALA A 16 -78.41 48.28 35.35
N MET A 17 -78.81 47.00 35.27
CA MET A 17 -78.14 46.01 34.43
C MET A 17 -78.57 46.23 32.98
N GLU A 18 -77.63 46.75 32.16
CA GLU A 18 -77.88 46.92 30.71
C GLU A 18 -77.24 45.76 29.94
N ARG A 19 -77.93 45.32 28.94
CA ARG A 19 -77.50 44.27 28.03
C ARG A 19 -76.42 44.84 27.08
N VAL A 20 -75.18 44.31 27.19
CA VAL A 20 -74.13 44.72 26.28
C VAL A 20 -74.27 44.02 24.93
N GLU A 21 -74.69 44.76 23.92
CA GLU A 21 -74.68 44.28 22.54
C GLU A 21 -73.23 44.31 22.04
N MET A 22 -72.66 43.09 21.88
CA MET A 22 -71.29 42.98 21.32
C MET A 22 -71.37 43.33 19.82
N GLY A 23 -70.91 44.56 19.50
CA GLY A 23 -70.86 45.02 18.12
C GLY A 23 -69.78 44.23 17.33
N PHE A 24 -69.95 44.26 16.01
CA PHE A 24 -69.05 43.59 15.01
C PHE A 24 -67.57 43.86 15.29
N ARG A 25 -67.19 45.07 15.74
CA ARG A 25 -65.77 45.45 16.12
C ARG A 25 -65.21 44.60 17.30
N TYR A 26 -66.02 44.19 18.25
CA TYR A 26 -65.58 43.32 19.34
C TYR A 26 -65.22 41.92 18.84
N TRP A 27 -66.07 41.35 17.98
CA TRP A 27 -65.82 40.06 17.37
C TRP A 27 -64.63 40.10 16.44
N LEU A 28 -64.45 41.14 15.67
CA LEU A 28 -63.30 41.32 14.78
C LEU A 28 -62.01 41.41 15.57
N ARG A 29 -61.99 42.19 16.66
CA ARG A 29 -60.83 42.30 17.53
C ARG A 29 -60.46 40.99 18.23
N ARG A 30 -61.47 40.26 18.70
CA ARG A 30 -61.29 38.94 19.35
C ARG A 30 -60.79 37.89 18.37
N SER A 31 -61.36 37.80 17.19
CA SER A 31 -60.91 36.90 16.11
C SER A 31 -59.49 37.27 15.68
N GLY A 32 -59.13 38.56 15.60
CA GLY A 32 -57.78 39.01 15.31
C GLY A 32 -56.75 38.49 16.30
N TRP A 33 -57.05 38.51 17.60
CA TRP A 33 -56.14 37.94 18.61
C TRP A 33 -55.95 36.44 18.47
N TYR A 34 -56.99 35.66 18.13
CA TYR A 34 -56.88 34.22 17.86
C TYR A 34 -56.07 33.94 16.59
N LEU A 35 -56.24 34.77 15.52
CA LEU A 35 -55.45 34.65 14.30
C LEU A 35 -53.96 34.96 14.55
N ILE A 36 -53.67 36.03 15.31
CA ILE A 36 -52.30 36.36 15.68
C ILE A 36 -51.66 35.26 16.53
N GLY A 37 -52.40 34.76 17.56
CA GLY A 37 -51.93 33.66 18.41
C GLY A 37 -51.70 32.38 17.60
N GLY A 38 -52.60 32.03 16.71
CA GLY A 38 -52.47 30.87 15.82
C GLY A 38 -51.25 31.03 14.86
N PHE A 39 -51.05 32.24 14.34
CA PHE A 39 -49.89 32.52 13.46
C PHE A 39 -48.56 32.44 14.22
N CYS A 40 -48.47 32.98 15.43
CA CYS A 40 -47.28 32.86 16.26
C CYS A 40 -46.95 31.38 16.61
N ILE A 41 -47.98 30.60 16.98
CA ILE A 41 -47.82 29.15 17.24
C ILE A 41 -47.38 28.44 15.95
N GLY A 42 -47.96 28.78 14.80
CA GLY A 42 -47.58 28.25 13.50
C GLY A 42 -46.13 28.52 13.13
N ILE A 43 -45.67 29.77 13.39
CA ILE A 43 -44.23 30.12 13.18
C ILE A 43 -43.32 29.30 14.07
N VAL A 44 -43.62 29.17 15.38
CA VAL A 44 -42.85 28.37 16.30
C VAL A 44 -42.80 26.91 15.83
N PHE A 45 -43.93 26.36 15.45
CA PHE A 45 -44.01 24.98 14.94
C PHE A 45 -43.22 24.81 13.63
N PHE A 46 -43.30 25.78 12.74
CA PHE A 46 -42.53 25.81 11.49
C PHE A 46 -41.02 25.87 11.75
N LEU A 47 -40.55 26.73 12.67
CA LEU A 47 -39.15 26.83 13.03
C LEU A 47 -38.64 25.54 13.70
N VAL A 48 -39.41 24.94 14.60
CA VAL A 48 -39.09 23.65 15.23
C VAL A 48 -39.07 22.55 14.17
N PHE A 49 -40.03 22.50 13.28
CA PHE A 49 -40.05 21.53 12.19
C PHE A 49 -38.81 21.69 11.29
N PHE A 50 -38.47 22.91 10.87
CA PHE A 50 -37.29 23.19 10.04
C PHE A 50 -35.98 22.87 10.74
N TYR A 51 -35.92 22.99 12.07
CA TYR A 51 -34.76 22.63 12.86
C TYR A 51 -34.56 21.12 12.95
N PHE A 52 -35.59 20.34 13.10
CA PHE A 52 -35.51 18.88 13.27
C PHE A 52 -35.56 18.09 11.94
N PHE A 53 -36.13 18.66 10.91
CA PHE A 53 -36.25 17.98 9.59
C PHE A 53 -35.38 18.71 8.55
N PRO A 54 -34.20 18.16 8.22
CA PRO A 54 -33.35 18.73 7.17
C PRO A 54 -34.12 18.75 5.85
N SER A 55 -33.94 19.80 5.07
CA SER A 55 -34.57 19.91 3.77
C SER A 55 -34.17 18.76 2.85
N PRO A 56 -35.00 18.28 1.92
CA PRO A 56 -34.64 17.24 0.97
C PRO A 56 -33.33 17.55 0.21
N ARG A 57 -33.09 18.83 -0.07
CA ARG A 57 -31.88 19.31 -0.72
C ARG A 57 -30.64 19.17 0.18
N GLU A 58 -30.78 19.44 1.47
CA GLU A 58 -29.71 19.29 2.45
C GLU A 58 -29.35 17.81 2.66
N SER A 59 -30.36 16.95 2.74
CA SER A 59 -30.17 15.50 2.81
C SER A 59 -29.46 14.95 1.57
N GLN A 60 -29.83 15.43 0.36
CA GLN A 60 -29.13 15.06 -0.87
C GLN A 60 -27.67 15.54 -0.88
N LEU A 61 -27.40 16.78 -0.46
CA LEU A 61 -26.05 17.32 -0.37
C LEU A 61 -25.19 16.56 0.63
N GLN A 62 -25.74 16.22 1.79
CA GLN A 62 -25.05 15.39 2.79
C GLN A 62 -24.74 13.99 2.25
N GLN A 63 -25.66 13.40 1.51
CA GLN A 63 -25.42 12.09 0.89
C GLN A 63 -24.36 12.18 -0.21
N GLN A 64 -24.38 13.22 -1.04
CA GLN A 64 -23.34 13.47 -2.05
C GLN A 64 -21.97 13.66 -1.39
N ASN A 65 -21.88 14.44 -0.31
CA ASN A 65 -20.64 14.64 0.43
C ASN A 65 -20.09 13.32 1.00
N ARG A 66 -20.93 12.50 1.64
CA ARG A 66 -20.52 11.17 2.14
C ARG A 66 -20.03 10.28 1.02
N ASN A 67 -20.70 10.29 -0.13
CA ASN A 67 -20.26 9.50 -1.28
C ASN A 67 -18.91 9.98 -1.83
N LEU A 68 -18.69 11.30 -1.90
CA LEU A 68 -17.41 11.88 -2.32
C LEU A 68 -16.30 11.56 -1.33
N GLU A 69 -16.55 11.64 -0.04
CA GLU A 69 -15.58 11.26 1.00
C GLU A 69 -15.21 9.78 0.89
N ALA A 70 -16.20 8.90 0.68
CA ALA A 70 -15.94 7.48 0.47
C ALA A 70 -15.12 7.22 -0.79
N GLN A 71 -15.39 7.93 -1.90
CA GLN A 71 -14.59 7.84 -3.12
C GLN A 71 -13.16 8.33 -2.90
N LEU A 72 -12.96 9.44 -2.18
CA LEU A 72 -11.64 9.95 -1.83
C LEU A 72 -10.85 8.95 -0.96
N GLN A 73 -11.51 8.26 -0.02
CA GLN A 73 -10.86 7.21 0.78
C GLN A 73 -10.40 6.04 -0.07
N VAL A 74 -11.23 5.59 -1.03
CA VAL A 74 -10.84 4.53 -1.96
C VAL A 74 -9.66 4.96 -2.82
N LEU A 75 -9.71 6.18 -3.39
CA LEU A 75 -8.61 6.74 -4.16
C LEU A 75 -7.33 6.87 -3.34
N ASN A 76 -7.42 7.31 -2.09
CA ASN A 76 -6.25 7.38 -1.20
C ASN A 76 -5.61 6.00 -1.00
N SER A 77 -6.42 4.97 -0.77
CA SER A 77 -5.92 3.59 -0.65
C SER A 77 -5.24 3.10 -1.93
N GLN A 78 -5.79 3.44 -3.11
CA GLN A 78 -5.16 3.09 -4.39
C GLN A 78 -3.83 3.83 -4.59
N VAL A 79 -3.75 5.11 -4.24
CA VAL A 79 -2.51 5.88 -4.32
C VAL A 79 -1.45 5.32 -3.36
N ASP A 80 -1.84 4.92 -2.13
CA ASP A 80 -0.92 4.27 -1.18
C ASP A 80 -0.37 2.95 -1.74
N GLN A 81 -1.20 2.15 -2.42
CA GLN A 81 -0.74 0.94 -3.11
C GLN A 81 0.24 1.26 -4.26
N MET A 82 -0.05 2.30 -5.05
CA MET A 82 0.86 2.75 -6.11
C MET A 82 2.20 3.24 -5.57
N GLN A 83 2.22 3.91 -4.41
CA GLN A 83 3.45 4.32 -3.74
C GLN A 83 4.30 3.12 -3.29
N ILE A 84 3.67 2.05 -2.81
CA ILE A 84 4.37 0.80 -2.46
C ILE A 84 5.05 0.21 -3.70
N VAL A 85 4.34 0.13 -4.81
CA VAL A 85 4.88 -0.37 -6.09
C VAL A 85 6.01 0.53 -6.60
N MET A 86 5.85 1.85 -6.51
CA MET A 86 6.90 2.80 -6.92
C MET A 86 8.16 2.62 -6.09
N LYS A 87 8.03 2.42 -4.78
CA LYS A 87 9.16 2.17 -3.89
C LYS A 87 9.90 0.87 -4.23
N ASP A 88 9.17 -0.17 -4.66
CA ASP A 88 9.78 -1.40 -5.15
C ASP A 88 10.59 -1.14 -6.46
N PHE A 89 10.03 -0.36 -7.39
CA PHE A 89 10.77 0.06 -8.58
C PHE A 89 12.04 0.85 -8.26
N GLU A 90 12.00 1.77 -7.30
CA GLU A 90 13.17 2.50 -6.83
C GLU A 90 14.24 1.57 -6.24
N GLN A 91 13.83 0.60 -5.44
CA GLN A 91 14.76 -0.38 -4.87
C GLN A 91 15.43 -1.23 -5.95
N ARG A 92 14.68 -1.67 -6.95
CA ARG A 92 15.24 -2.43 -8.09
C ARG A 92 16.19 -1.56 -8.92
N ASP A 93 15.84 -0.31 -9.15
CA ASP A 93 16.69 0.63 -9.86
C ASP A 93 18.04 0.81 -9.15
N GLU A 94 18.02 1.10 -7.86
CA GLU A 94 19.24 1.37 -7.07
C GLU A 94 20.09 0.12 -6.83
N ASN A 95 19.46 -0.98 -6.43
CA ASN A 95 20.18 -2.15 -5.96
C ASN A 95 20.53 -3.15 -7.07
N LEU A 96 19.87 -3.06 -8.21
CA LEU A 96 20.03 -3.98 -9.32
C LEU A 96 20.52 -3.27 -10.57
N TYR A 97 19.66 -2.45 -11.19
CA TYR A 97 19.95 -1.96 -12.54
C TYR A 97 21.12 -0.98 -12.56
N ARG A 98 21.18 -0.02 -11.64
CA ARG A 98 22.27 0.96 -11.61
C ARG A 98 23.62 0.31 -11.30
N VAL A 99 23.65 -0.65 -10.41
CA VAL A 99 24.87 -1.40 -10.11
C VAL A 99 25.28 -2.28 -11.30
N LEU A 100 24.32 -2.96 -11.92
CA LEU A 100 24.58 -3.79 -13.11
C LEU A 100 25.21 -2.98 -14.25
N PHE A 101 24.64 -1.83 -14.54
CA PHE A 101 25.08 -1.00 -15.65
C PHE A 101 26.18 0.00 -15.26
N GLY A 102 26.61 0.02 -13.99
CA GLY A 102 27.63 0.94 -13.49
C GLY A 102 27.17 2.40 -13.50
N ALA A 103 25.85 2.63 -13.38
CA ALA A 103 25.28 3.96 -13.24
C ALA A 103 25.43 4.49 -11.81
N GLU A 104 25.61 5.80 -11.66
CA GLU A 104 25.66 6.41 -10.33
C GLU A 104 24.28 6.38 -9.63
N PRO A 105 24.22 6.19 -8.29
CA PRO A 105 22.97 6.27 -7.54
C PRO A 105 22.29 7.62 -7.71
N ILE A 106 20.96 7.63 -7.84
CA ILE A 106 20.19 8.88 -7.90
C ILE A 106 20.26 9.55 -6.52
N PRO A 107 20.77 10.81 -6.42
CA PRO A 107 20.84 11.49 -5.13
C PRO A 107 19.47 11.59 -4.45
N LEU A 108 19.43 11.35 -3.14
CA LEU A 108 18.19 11.42 -2.35
C LEU A 108 17.50 12.79 -2.47
N SER A 109 18.27 13.86 -2.62
CA SER A 109 17.76 15.22 -2.84
C SER A 109 16.95 15.36 -4.13
N VAL A 110 17.24 14.57 -5.16
CA VAL A 110 16.48 14.55 -6.42
C VAL A 110 15.16 13.80 -6.20
N ARG A 111 15.20 12.65 -5.51
CA ARG A 111 14.01 11.85 -5.21
C ARG A 111 13.06 12.56 -4.26
N THR A 112 13.56 13.07 -3.13
CA THR A 112 12.73 13.69 -2.09
C THR A 112 12.37 15.15 -2.35
N GLY A 113 13.09 15.85 -3.21
CA GLY A 113 13.01 17.28 -3.58
C GLY A 113 12.02 18.11 -2.79
N ALA A 114 12.50 19.16 -2.10
CA ALA A 114 11.71 20.01 -1.23
C ALA A 114 10.36 20.38 -1.85
N ASN A 115 9.29 20.01 -1.17
CA ASN A 115 7.92 20.27 -1.62
C ASN A 115 7.62 21.77 -1.49
N ARG A 116 7.95 22.58 -2.52
CA ARG A 116 7.75 24.04 -2.55
C ARG A 116 6.27 24.46 -2.68
N ARG A 117 5.34 23.48 -2.70
CA ARG A 117 3.92 23.72 -2.96
C ARG A 117 3.03 23.68 -1.73
N ILE A 118 3.58 23.80 -0.50
CA ILE A 118 2.80 23.74 0.75
C ILE A 118 1.62 24.72 0.70
N ALA A 119 1.85 25.98 0.31
CA ALA A 119 0.78 26.97 0.22
C ALA A 119 -0.33 26.59 -0.79
N TYR A 120 0.01 25.87 -1.85
CA TYR A 120 -0.97 25.34 -2.81
C TYR A 120 -1.85 24.26 -2.18
N TYR A 121 -1.27 23.30 -1.46
CA TYR A 121 -2.05 22.25 -0.79
C TYR A 121 -2.93 22.80 0.33
N ASP A 122 -2.43 23.78 1.10
CA ASP A 122 -3.23 24.52 2.08
C ASP A 122 -4.40 25.27 1.43
N SER A 123 -4.23 25.78 0.22
CA SER A 123 -5.31 26.41 -0.53
C SER A 123 -6.38 25.41 -0.94
N ILE A 124 -6.00 24.22 -1.39
CA ILE A 124 -6.93 23.13 -1.74
C ILE A 124 -7.72 22.71 -0.50
N ALA A 125 -7.04 22.51 0.64
CA ALA A 125 -7.70 22.12 1.89
C ALA A 125 -8.78 23.12 2.31
N ARG A 126 -8.50 24.43 2.16
CA ARG A 126 -9.46 25.50 2.44
C ARG A 126 -10.61 25.57 1.44
N MET A 127 -10.32 25.42 0.14
CA MET A 127 -11.32 25.51 -0.93
C MET A 127 -12.30 24.33 -0.90
N THR A 128 -11.82 23.14 -0.60
CA THR A 128 -12.62 21.92 -0.56
C THR A 128 -13.19 21.62 0.83
N ASN A 129 -12.75 22.38 1.86
CA ASN A 129 -13.01 22.08 3.28
C ASN A 129 -12.69 20.61 3.63
N SER A 130 -11.71 20.03 2.95
CA SER A 130 -11.31 18.63 3.09
C SER A 130 -9.80 18.49 3.13
N GLN A 131 -9.27 18.15 4.28
CA GLN A 131 -7.85 17.82 4.45
C GLN A 131 -7.47 16.59 3.63
N LEU A 132 -8.37 15.60 3.54
CA LEU A 132 -8.16 14.38 2.76
C LEU A 132 -7.93 14.67 1.27
N ALA A 133 -8.66 15.64 0.69
CA ALA A 133 -8.46 16.03 -0.71
C ALA A 133 -7.09 16.69 -0.93
N SER A 134 -6.65 17.52 0.02
CA SER A 134 -5.32 18.15 -0.01
C SER A 134 -4.21 17.12 0.08
N ASP A 135 -4.30 16.21 1.04
CA ASP A 135 -3.31 15.16 1.28
C ASP A 135 -3.22 14.20 0.08
N LEU A 136 -4.36 13.82 -0.50
CA LEU A 136 -4.41 13.00 -1.69
C LEU A 136 -3.77 13.69 -2.89
N THR A 137 -4.03 14.99 -3.10
CA THR A 137 -3.41 15.76 -4.18
C THR A 137 -1.90 15.81 -4.02
N MET A 138 -1.40 16.03 -2.79
CA MET A 138 0.03 16.02 -2.49
C MET A 138 0.67 14.65 -2.78
N LYS A 139 0.01 13.56 -2.40
CA LYS A 139 0.48 12.19 -2.68
C LYS A 139 0.55 11.90 -4.19
N VAL A 140 -0.47 12.31 -4.94
CA VAL A 140 -0.50 12.15 -6.41
C VAL A 140 0.61 12.95 -7.08
N ASP A 141 0.83 14.20 -6.68
CA ASP A 141 1.92 15.03 -7.21
C ASP A 141 3.30 14.42 -6.91
N LEU A 142 3.48 13.85 -5.71
CA LEU A 142 4.71 13.17 -5.33
C LEU A 142 4.91 11.91 -6.20
N LEU A 143 3.88 11.08 -6.32
CA LEU A 143 3.92 9.86 -7.13
C LEU A 143 4.21 10.17 -8.61
N ALA A 144 3.60 11.22 -9.16
CA ALA A 144 3.87 11.66 -10.52
C ALA A 144 5.34 12.06 -10.71
N LYS A 145 5.93 12.76 -9.73
CA LYS A 145 7.34 13.12 -9.74
C LYS A 145 8.24 11.90 -9.64
N GLU A 146 7.98 10.99 -8.72
CA GLU A 146 8.74 9.74 -8.54
C GLU A 146 8.69 8.91 -9.84
N THR A 147 7.52 8.77 -10.45
CA THR A 147 7.33 8.08 -11.73
C THR A 147 8.16 8.73 -12.86
N TYR A 148 8.21 10.06 -12.93
CA TYR A 148 9.02 10.76 -13.92
C TYR A 148 10.52 10.51 -13.72
N ILE A 149 11.00 10.58 -12.46
CA ILE A 149 12.40 10.30 -12.12
C ILE A 149 12.75 8.87 -12.50
N GLN A 150 11.87 7.91 -12.18
CA GLN A 150 12.07 6.50 -12.48
C GLN A 150 12.09 6.22 -13.99
N ALA A 151 11.21 6.87 -14.76
CA ALA A 151 11.22 6.78 -16.22
C ALA A 151 12.54 7.30 -16.81
N LYS A 152 13.06 8.43 -16.30
CA LYS A 152 14.34 8.97 -16.72
C LYS A 152 15.52 8.07 -16.36
N SER A 153 15.47 7.44 -15.18
CA SER A 153 16.45 6.44 -14.78
C SER A 153 16.48 5.28 -15.78
N TYR A 154 15.33 4.77 -16.16
CA TYR A 154 15.25 3.67 -17.13
C TYR A 154 15.74 4.06 -18.54
N ASP A 155 15.49 5.29 -18.99
CA ASP A 155 16.08 5.79 -20.24
C ASP A 155 17.62 5.74 -20.21
N GLU A 156 18.23 6.20 -19.11
CA GLU A 156 19.68 6.15 -18.89
C GLU A 156 20.21 4.70 -18.87
N LEU A 157 19.54 3.84 -18.10
CA LEU A 157 19.92 2.42 -17.99
C LEU A 157 19.81 1.69 -19.34
N LEU A 158 18.83 2.02 -20.16
CA LEU A 158 18.64 1.43 -21.48
C LEU A 158 19.85 1.75 -22.40
N GLU A 159 20.34 2.98 -22.38
CA GLU A 159 21.53 3.35 -23.16
C GLU A 159 22.81 2.64 -22.63
N LEU A 160 22.96 2.51 -21.32
CA LEU A 160 24.06 1.77 -20.72
C LEU A 160 23.98 0.27 -21.03
N ALA A 161 22.75 -0.31 -21.04
CA ALA A 161 22.53 -1.71 -21.35
C ALA A 161 22.96 -2.10 -22.78
N LYS A 162 22.76 -1.20 -23.76
CA LYS A 162 23.19 -1.42 -25.13
C LYS A 162 24.72 -1.63 -25.28
N THR A 163 25.47 -1.17 -24.30
CA THR A 163 26.94 -1.21 -24.34
C THR A 163 27.57 -2.34 -23.51
N GLN A 164 26.77 -3.15 -22.76
CA GLN A 164 27.33 -4.06 -21.74
C GLN A 164 26.71 -5.47 -21.73
N GLU A 165 26.75 -6.16 -22.85
CA GLU A 165 26.23 -7.53 -23.03
C GLU A 165 26.85 -8.53 -22.00
N VAL A 166 28.14 -8.39 -21.70
CA VAL A 166 28.88 -9.29 -20.80
C VAL A 166 28.39 -9.22 -19.35
N ARG A 167 27.97 -8.06 -18.87
CA ARG A 167 27.46 -7.94 -17.48
C ARG A 167 26.13 -8.64 -17.28
N MET A 168 25.27 -8.65 -18.32
CA MET A 168 23.94 -9.29 -18.25
C MET A 168 24.04 -10.81 -18.09
N GLU A 169 25.08 -11.45 -18.61
CA GLU A 169 25.27 -12.89 -18.46
C GLU A 169 25.64 -13.29 -17.04
N ASN A 170 26.34 -12.43 -16.34
CA ASN A 170 26.85 -12.72 -15.00
C ASN A 170 25.81 -12.47 -13.90
N LEU A 171 24.80 -11.65 -14.18
CA LEU A 171 23.78 -11.33 -13.17
C LEU A 171 23.00 -12.56 -12.73
N PRO A 172 22.70 -12.72 -11.40
CA PRO A 172 21.86 -13.80 -10.91
C PRO A 172 20.39 -13.55 -11.27
N ALA A 173 19.98 -13.94 -12.48
CA ALA A 173 18.73 -13.49 -13.14
C ALA A 173 17.66 -14.57 -13.28
N ILE A 174 17.92 -15.79 -12.77
CA ILE A 174 16.96 -16.91 -12.78
C ILE A 174 16.74 -17.46 -11.38
N GLN A 175 15.67 -18.21 -11.19
CA GLN A 175 15.43 -18.92 -9.94
C GLN A 175 16.46 -20.06 -9.77
N PRO A 176 16.91 -20.33 -8.52
CA PRO A 176 17.92 -21.35 -8.25
C PRO A 176 17.38 -22.80 -8.35
N VAL A 177 16.07 -22.97 -8.42
CA VAL A 177 15.37 -24.25 -8.63
C VAL A 177 14.26 -24.06 -9.66
N LEU A 178 13.91 -25.13 -10.38
CA LEU A 178 12.75 -25.08 -11.28
C LEU A 178 11.46 -24.87 -10.49
N ASN A 179 10.82 -23.72 -10.69
CA ASN A 179 9.63 -23.28 -9.93
C ASN A 179 8.62 -22.56 -10.84
N LYS A 180 8.37 -23.11 -12.05
CA LYS A 180 7.52 -22.47 -13.06
C LYS A 180 6.07 -22.23 -12.58
N ASP A 181 5.57 -23.03 -11.68
CA ASP A 181 4.23 -22.93 -11.11
C ASP A 181 4.22 -22.22 -9.73
N LEU A 182 5.35 -21.68 -9.30
CA LEU A 182 5.60 -20.98 -8.03
C LEU A 182 5.27 -21.77 -6.76
N LYS A 183 4.94 -23.07 -6.87
CA LYS A 183 4.57 -23.93 -5.72
C LYS A 183 5.72 -24.19 -4.75
N ARG A 184 6.96 -23.92 -5.17
CA ARG A 184 8.15 -24.13 -4.36
C ARG A 184 8.56 -22.91 -3.53
N THR A 185 7.90 -21.78 -3.71
CA THR A 185 8.13 -20.58 -2.89
C THR A 185 7.62 -20.83 -1.49
N ALA A 186 8.51 -20.88 -0.50
CA ALA A 186 8.15 -21.19 0.89
C ALA A 186 8.22 -19.97 1.81
N SER A 187 9.30 -19.22 1.80
CA SER A 187 9.49 -18.07 2.68
C SER A 187 10.33 -16.99 2.00
N GLY A 188 9.92 -15.73 2.16
CA GLY A 188 10.58 -14.57 1.57
C GLY A 188 11.65 -13.94 2.46
N TYR A 189 12.33 -12.96 1.87
CA TYR A 189 13.33 -12.11 2.50
C TYR A 189 12.71 -11.13 3.48
N GLY A 190 13.39 -10.83 4.59
CA GLY A 190 13.00 -9.79 5.53
C GLY A 190 12.77 -10.25 6.96
N MET A 191 12.16 -9.37 7.78
CA MET A 191 11.88 -9.68 9.18
C MET A 191 10.74 -10.69 9.32
N ARG A 192 11.01 -11.87 9.92
CA ARG A 192 10.03 -12.92 10.19
C ARG A 192 10.21 -13.54 11.57
N ILE A 193 9.27 -14.37 12.00
CA ILE A 193 9.42 -15.17 13.22
C ILE A 193 10.23 -16.43 12.87
N ASP A 194 11.35 -16.64 13.56
CA ASP A 194 12.18 -17.84 13.42
C ASP A 194 11.38 -19.07 13.88
N PRO A 195 11.26 -20.13 13.05
CA PRO A 195 10.42 -21.27 13.38
C PRO A 195 10.98 -22.15 14.51
N VAL A 196 12.29 -22.03 14.80
CA VAL A 196 12.96 -22.81 15.85
C VAL A 196 12.96 -22.07 17.18
N TYR A 197 13.27 -20.77 17.17
CA TYR A 197 13.43 -19.98 18.39
C TYR A 197 12.21 -19.12 18.74
N HIS A 198 11.21 -19.00 17.83
CA HIS A 198 10.00 -18.19 17.98
C HIS A 198 10.25 -16.70 18.30
N VAL A 199 11.40 -16.18 17.86
CA VAL A 199 11.77 -14.77 17.97
C VAL A 199 11.82 -14.10 16.59
N ARG A 200 11.63 -12.78 16.56
CA ARG A 200 11.76 -12.03 15.31
C ARG A 200 13.21 -12.04 14.85
N ARG A 201 13.46 -12.52 13.65
CA ARG A 201 14.76 -12.60 13.03
C ARG A 201 14.71 -12.12 11.59
N PHE A 202 15.82 -11.56 11.14
CA PHE A 202 15.99 -11.18 9.75
C PHE A 202 16.38 -12.40 8.92
N HIS A 203 15.60 -12.66 7.86
CA HIS A 203 15.89 -13.70 6.87
C HIS A 203 16.63 -13.07 5.69
N ALA A 204 17.88 -13.45 5.50
CA ALA A 204 18.80 -12.84 4.53
C ALA A 204 18.59 -13.33 3.09
N GLY A 205 17.64 -14.23 2.86
CA GLY A 205 17.42 -14.87 1.57
C GLY A 205 15.97 -15.25 1.32
N MET A 206 15.80 -16.24 0.48
CA MET A 206 14.51 -16.82 0.11
C MET A 206 14.60 -18.35 0.18
N ASP A 207 13.56 -18.99 0.73
CA ASP A 207 13.50 -20.43 0.86
C ASP A 207 12.61 -21.03 -0.25
N PHE A 208 13.13 -22.07 -0.88
CA PHE A 208 12.43 -22.86 -1.88
C PHE A 208 12.20 -24.27 -1.36
N SER A 209 10.97 -24.63 -1.04
CA SER A 209 10.59 -25.98 -0.66
C SER A 209 10.74 -26.94 -1.85
N ALA A 210 11.61 -27.92 -1.72
CA ALA A 210 11.84 -28.91 -2.77
C ALA A 210 12.31 -30.24 -2.17
N PRO A 211 11.96 -31.38 -2.79
CA PRO A 211 12.47 -32.69 -2.34
C PRO A 211 14.00 -32.74 -2.32
N VAL A 212 14.54 -33.52 -1.37
CA VAL A 212 15.98 -33.83 -1.36
C VAL A 212 16.38 -34.44 -2.69
N GLY A 213 17.50 -33.94 -3.26
CA GLY A 213 17.98 -34.38 -4.57
C GLY A 213 17.46 -33.59 -5.76
N THR A 214 16.63 -32.56 -5.57
CA THR A 214 16.25 -31.62 -6.63
C THR A 214 17.46 -30.81 -7.08
N ASP A 215 17.61 -30.60 -8.39
CA ASP A 215 18.71 -29.84 -8.97
C ASP A 215 18.66 -28.37 -8.51
N VAL A 216 19.84 -27.86 -8.16
CA VAL A 216 20.11 -26.44 -7.83
C VAL A 216 20.97 -25.86 -8.94
N PHE A 217 20.51 -24.74 -9.51
CA PHE A 217 21.13 -24.10 -10.66
C PHE A 217 21.90 -22.84 -10.28
N ALA A 218 23.03 -22.59 -10.95
CA ALA A 218 23.71 -21.31 -10.94
C ALA A 218 22.80 -20.24 -11.54
N THR A 219 22.52 -19.17 -10.82
CA THR A 219 21.55 -18.14 -11.24
C THR A 219 22.11 -17.12 -12.23
N GLY A 220 23.43 -17.07 -12.39
CA GLY A 220 24.18 -16.28 -13.37
C GLY A 220 25.53 -16.93 -13.65
N ASN A 221 26.25 -16.48 -14.68
CA ASN A 221 27.66 -16.89 -14.88
C ASN A 221 28.48 -16.44 -13.66
N ALA A 222 29.33 -17.33 -13.15
CA ALA A 222 30.04 -17.06 -11.91
C ALA A 222 31.28 -17.92 -11.75
N LYS A 223 32.13 -17.56 -10.77
CA LYS A 223 33.18 -18.40 -10.23
C LYS A 223 32.80 -18.93 -8.86
N VAL A 224 32.98 -20.21 -8.63
CA VAL A 224 32.73 -20.82 -7.31
C VAL A 224 33.80 -20.35 -6.33
N VAL A 225 33.42 -19.58 -5.31
CA VAL A 225 34.35 -19.03 -4.30
C VAL A 225 34.38 -19.85 -3.03
N PHE A 226 33.30 -20.58 -2.72
CA PHE A 226 33.22 -21.44 -1.55
C PHE A 226 32.40 -22.70 -1.84
N THR A 227 32.86 -23.83 -1.30
CA THR A 227 32.11 -25.09 -1.21
C THR A 227 32.46 -25.77 0.11
N GLY A 228 31.48 -26.18 0.90
CA GLY A 228 31.70 -26.85 2.17
C GLY A 228 30.64 -26.58 3.21
N TRP A 229 30.97 -26.89 4.46
CA TRP A 229 30.07 -26.73 5.61
C TRP A 229 30.21 -25.33 6.21
N LYS A 230 29.06 -24.67 6.44
CA LYS A 230 28.95 -23.42 7.23
C LYS A 230 27.96 -23.60 8.38
N GLN A 231 28.32 -23.05 9.55
CA GLN A 231 27.44 -23.10 10.72
C GLN A 231 26.10 -22.41 10.41
N GLY A 232 25.01 -23.11 10.71
CA GLY A 232 23.65 -22.66 10.39
C GLY A 232 23.21 -23.04 8.98
N TYR A 233 24.03 -22.80 7.96
CA TYR A 233 23.73 -23.04 6.54
C TYR A 233 23.90 -24.51 6.09
N GLY A 234 24.63 -25.33 6.86
CA GLY A 234 24.95 -26.70 6.43
C GLY A 234 25.90 -26.74 5.23
N ASN A 235 25.73 -27.69 4.32
CA ASN A 235 26.47 -27.74 3.07
C ASN A 235 26.09 -26.55 2.20
N THR A 236 27.08 -25.77 1.78
CA THR A 236 26.92 -24.46 1.16
C THR A 236 27.80 -24.32 -0.07
N VAL A 237 27.26 -23.70 -1.11
CA VAL A 237 28.01 -23.19 -2.27
C VAL A 237 27.87 -21.68 -2.30
N GLU A 238 28.97 -20.96 -2.57
CA GLU A 238 28.92 -19.52 -2.86
C GLU A 238 29.55 -19.26 -4.22
N LEU A 239 28.86 -18.43 -5.01
CA LEU A 239 29.24 -18.03 -6.33
C LEU A 239 29.54 -16.54 -6.36
N ASP A 240 30.66 -16.15 -6.95
CA ASP A 240 31.00 -14.77 -7.26
C ASP A 240 30.69 -14.50 -8.74
N HIS A 241 29.75 -13.63 -8.98
CA HIS A 241 29.29 -13.21 -10.30
C HIS A 241 30.10 -12.04 -10.89
N GLY A 242 31.06 -11.54 -10.13
CA GLY A 242 31.71 -10.26 -10.42
C GLY A 242 30.82 -9.07 -10.11
N PHE A 243 31.30 -7.87 -10.41
CA PHE A 243 30.56 -6.61 -10.20
C PHE A 243 30.04 -6.39 -8.78
N GLY A 244 30.58 -7.09 -7.77
CA GLY A 244 30.17 -7.04 -6.38
C GLY A 244 29.01 -7.97 -5.99
N TYR A 245 28.53 -8.79 -6.92
CA TYR A 245 27.45 -9.75 -6.64
C TYR A 245 27.98 -11.12 -6.23
N THR A 246 27.39 -11.65 -5.16
CA THR A 246 27.63 -13.02 -4.68
C THR A 246 26.30 -13.69 -4.40
N THR A 247 26.16 -14.98 -4.72
CA THR A 247 25.00 -15.78 -4.34
C THR A 247 25.40 -16.91 -3.40
N VAL A 248 24.50 -17.25 -2.46
CA VAL A 248 24.67 -18.31 -1.47
C VAL A 248 23.57 -19.35 -1.66
N TYR A 249 23.97 -20.61 -1.69
CA TYR A 249 23.07 -21.79 -1.80
C TYR A 249 23.34 -22.68 -0.61
N ALA A 250 22.36 -22.86 0.26
CA ALA A 250 22.53 -23.54 1.54
C ALA A 250 21.60 -24.75 1.74
N HIS A 251 21.78 -25.47 2.84
CA HIS A 251 21.07 -26.70 3.24
C HIS A 251 21.18 -27.83 2.23
N LEU A 252 22.26 -27.84 1.43
CA LEU A 252 22.44 -28.74 0.30
C LEU A 252 22.67 -30.20 0.77
N TYR A 253 22.13 -31.15 0.00
CA TYR A 253 22.42 -32.58 0.17
C TYR A 253 23.78 -32.94 -0.40
N LYS A 254 24.05 -32.53 -1.64
CA LYS A 254 25.28 -32.83 -2.35
C LYS A 254 25.75 -31.64 -3.15
N ILE A 255 27.05 -31.32 -3.06
CA ILE A 255 27.71 -30.30 -3.87
C ILE A 255 28.33 -31.00 -5.09
N ILE A 256 28.08 -30.47 -6.29
CA ILE A 256 28.55 -31.03 -7.56
C ILE A 256 29.77 -30.30 -8.08
N VAL A 257 29.89 -29.01 -7.78
CA VAL A 257 30.97 -28.12 -8.21
C VAL A 257 32.10 -28.05 -7.16
N ARG A 258 33.28 -27.53 -7.56
CA ARG A 258 34.42 -27.34 -6.68
C ARG A 258 34.87 -25.85 -6.67
N LYS A 259 35.47 -25.44 -5.57
CA LYS A 259 36.03 -24.09 -5.44
C LYS A 259 37.02 -23.78 -6.58
N GLY A 260 36.87 -22.59 -7.19
CA GLY A 260 37.65 -22.12 -8.32
C GLY A 260 37.08 -22.46 -9.69
N GLN A 261 36.05 -23.32 -9.77
CA GLN A 261 35.35 -23.68 -11.02
C GLN A 261 34.55 -22.49 -11.54
N ASN A 262 34.58 -22.26 -12.87
CA ASN A 262 33.63 -21.36 -13.53
C ASN A 262 32.36 -22.14 -13.89
N VAL A 263 31.23 -21.53 -13.65
CA VAL A 263 29.88 -22.07 -13.97
C VAL A 263 29.14 -21.07 -14.81
N LYS A 264 28.26 -21.56 -15.70
CA LYS A 264 27.36 -20.75 -16.50
C LYS A 264 25.98 -20.69 -15.83
N ARG A 265 25.22 -19.67 -16.15
CA ARG A 265 23.80 -19.59 -15.77
C ARG A 265 23.08 -20.86 -16.22
N GLY A 266 22.34 -21.48 -15.32
CA GLY A 266 21.60 -22.74 -15.58
C GLY A 266 22.40 -24.01 -15.37
N ASP A 267 23.71 -23.94 -15.09
CA ASP A 267 24.48 -25.15 -14.73
C ASP A 267 24.01 -25.71 -13.38
N VAL A 268 23.92 -27.03 -13.28
CA VAL A 268 23.62 -27.72 -12.00
C VAL A 268 24.85 -27.66 -11.11
N ILE A 269 24.74 -27.01 -9.95
CA ILE A 269 25.84 -26.81 -9.01
C ILE A 269 25.75 -27.67 -7.75
N ALA A 270 24.55 -28.07 -7.38
CA ALA A 270 24.28 -28.84 -6.18
C ALA A 270 22.91 -29.53 -6.23
N LEU A 271 22.59 -30.27 -5.19
CA LEU A 271 21.26 -30.88 -4.98
C LEU A 271 20.66 -30.38 -3.67
N VAL A 272 19.37 -30.07 -3.68
CA VAL A 272 18.60 -29.66 -2.48
C VAL A 272 18.69 -30.70 -1.40
N GLY A 273 18.79 -30.25 -0.16
CA GLY A 273 18.91 -31.13 1.01
C GLY A 273 18.11 -30.64 2.22
N ASN A 274 18.64 -31.02 3.40
CA ASN A 274 18.09 -30.65 4.71
C ASN A 274 19.22 -30.62 5.74
N THR A 275 20.37 -30.05 5.37
CA THR A 275 21.58 -30.00 6.23
C THR A 275 21.65 -28.67 6.98
N GLY A 276 22.36 -28.66 8.13
CA GLY A 276 22.50 -27.45 8.95
C GLY A 276 21.25 -27.19 9.81
N LYS A 277 20.92 -25.91 10.02
CA LYS A 277 19.71 -25.50 10.75
C LYS A 277 18.53 -25.47 9.77
N SER A 278 17.75 -26.51 9.72
CA SER A 278 16.62 -26.67 8.81
C SER A 278 15.54 -27.52 9.44
N THR A 279 14.27 -27.18 9.26
CA THR A 279 13.10 -27.93 9.77
C THR A 279 12.51 -28.87 8.75
N GLY A 280 12.91 -28.78 7.47
CA GLY A 280 12.43 -29.64 6.38
C GLY A 280 13.24 -29.43 5.10
N PRO A 281 13.10 -30.32 4.11
CA PRO A 281 13.85 -30.21 2.86
C PRO A 281 13.54 -28.91 2.10
N HIS A 282 14.55 -28.07 1.89
CA HIS A 282 14.48 -26.83 1.13
C HIS A 282 15.85 -26.34 0.68
N LEU A 283 15.85 -25.41 -0.27
CA LEU A 283 17.02 -24.60 -0.60
C LEU A 283 16.86 -23.23 0.03
N HIS A 284 17.81 -22.80 0.83
CA HIS A 284 17.99 -21.41 1.22
C HIS A 284 18.89 -20.71 0.20
N TYR A 285 18.42 -19.60 -0.38
CA TYR A 285 19.09 -18.88 -1.44
C TYR A 285 19.20 -17.40 -1.10
N GLU A 286 20.44 -16.86 -1.18
CA GLU A 286 20.69 -15.42 -0.97
C GLU A 286 21.34 -14.79 -2.20
N VAL A 287 21.00 -13.53 -2.44
CA VAL A 287 21.75 -12.62 -3.30
C VAL A 287 22.37 -11.56 -2.42
N ARG A 288 23.65 -11.32 -2.59
CA ARG A 288 24.40 -10.30 -1.86
C ARG A 288 25.07 -9.33 -2.81
N TYR A 289 25.08 -8.08 -2.44
CA TYR A 289 25.88 -7.04 -3.08
C TYR A 289 26.87 -6.45 -2.07
N GLN A 290 28.16 -6.53 -2.35
CA GLN A 290 29.22 -6.11 -1.42
C GLN A 290 28.98 -6.69 -0.01
N ASP A 291 28.76 -7.99 0.09
CA ASP A 291 28.45 -8.77 1.30
C ASP A 291 27.14 -8.43 2.02
N LYS A 292 26.36 -7.45 1.55
CA LYS A 292 25.07 -7.12 2.11
C LYS A 292 23.96 -7.93 1.40
N PRO A 293 23.08 -8.61 2.15
CA PRO A 293 21.98 -9.36 1.56
C PRO A 293 20.97 -8.42 0.90
N LEU A 294 20.55 -8.78 -0.29
CA LEU A 294 19.47 -8.15 -1.05
C LEU A 294 18.28 -9.09 -1.18
N ASP A 295 17.10 -8.54 -1.44
CA ASP A 295 15.89 -9.33 -1.70
C ASP A 295 16.03 -10.11 -3.01
N PRO A 296 16.09 -11.46 -2.98
CA PRO A 296 16.28 -12.28 -4.19
C PRO A 296 15.13 -12.14 -5.19
N ARG A 297 13.94 -11.73 -4.75
CA ARG A 297 12.77 -11.54 -5.63
C ARG A 297 13.05 -10.54 -6.76
N ASN A 298 13.91 -9.57 -6.50
CA ASN A 298 14.27 -8.53 -7.49
C ASN A 298 15.10 -9.06 -8.66
N PHE A 299 15.52 -10.34 -8.62
CA PHE A 299 16.50 -10.91 -9.55
C PHE A 299 15.92 -11.98 -10.51
N TYR A 300 14.61 -12.29 -10.50
CA TYR A 300 14.03 -13.37 -11.31
C TYR A 300 13.43 -12.89 -12.63
N PHE A 301 13.98 -11.84 -13.22
CA PHE A 301 13.42 -11.16 -14.40
C PHE A 301 13.56 -11.95 -15.73
N TYR A 302 14.37 -13.02 -15.79
CA TYR A 302 14.40 -13.92 -16.94
C TYR A 302 13.43 -15.11 -16.85
N ASP A 303 12.99 -15.43 -15.61
CA ASP A 303 12.18 -16.62 -15.37
C ASP A 303 10.69 -16.34 -15.19
N LEU A 304 10.34 -15.12 -14.80
CA LEU A 304 8.98 -14.77 -14.41
C LEU A 304 8.37 -13.71 -15.32
N THR A 305 7.10 -13.93 -15.69
CA THR A 305 6.28 -12.84 -16.25
C THR A 305 5.89 -11.86 -15.15
N PRO A 306 5.42 -10.64 -15.49
CA PRO A 306 4.93 -9.69 -14.48
C PRO A 306 3.86 -10.29 -13.55
N GLU A 307 2.92 -11.07 -14.10
CA GLU A 307 1.85 -11.73 -13.36
C GLU A 307 2.39 -12.79 -12.39
N GLN A 308 3.36 -13.59 -12.84
CA GLN A 308 4.04 -14.58 -12.03
C GLN A 308 4.88 -13.93 -10.91
N TYR A 309 5.46 -12.78 -11.19
CA TYR A 309 6.19 -12.00 -10.20
C TYR A 309 5.26 -11.53 -9.08
N ASP A 310 4.10 -10.95 -9.41
CA ASP A 310 3.10 -10.51 -8.42
C ASP A 310 2.59 -11.69 -7.59
N GLN A 311 2.35 -12.84 -8.21
CA GLN A 311 1.96 -14.07 -7.52
C GLN A 311 3.06 -14.54 -6.56
N MET A 312 4.32 -14.52 -6.96
CA MET A 312 5.46 -14.89 -6.11
C MET A 312 5.59 -13.96 -4.90
N ILE A 313 5.40 -12.64 -5.08
CA ILE A 313 5.38 -11.68 -3.96
C ILE A 313 4.30 -12.04 -2.94
N GLN A 314 3.08 -12.33 -3.40
CA GLN A 314 1.99 -12.72 -2.52
C GLN A 314 2.28 -14.02 -1.76
N LEU A 315 2.80 -15.04 -2.46
CA LEU A 315 3.15 -16.33 -1.85
C LEU A 315 4.27 -16.20 -0.83
N SER A 316 5.30 -15.42 -1.13
CA SER A 316 6.45 -15.21 -0.23
C SER A 316 6.13 -14.34 0.99
N ASN A 317 5.10 -13.50 0.93
CA ASN A 317 4.63 -12.69 2.05
C ASN A 317 3.62 -13.43 2.94
N ASN A 318 2.96 -14.47 2.42
CA ASN A 318 2.06 -15.32 3.20
C ASN A 318 2.91 -16.32 4.03
N PHE A 319 3.28 -15.92 5.24
CA PHE A 319 4.20 -16.59 6.20
C PHE A 319 3.79 -17.99 6.67
N GLY A 320 3.15 -18.81 5.81
CA GLY A 320 2.58 -20.12 6.20
C GLY A 320 3.58 -21.24 6.42
N HIS A 321 4.77 -21.21 5.82
CA HIS A 321 5.77 -22.29 5.93
C HIS A 321 7.18 -21.71 6.05
N MET A 322 7.63 -21.53 7.29
CA MET A 322 9.01 -21.17 7.61
C MET A 322 9.83 -22.46 7.77
N LEU A 323 10.97 -22.55 7.09
CA LEU A 323 11.77 -23.79 6.99
C LEU A 323 13.15 -23.70 7.67
N ASP A 324 13.61 -22.48 8.03
CA ASP A 324 14.89 -22.24 8.73
C ASP A 324 14.82 -21.13 9.80
#